data_db5296d0a1d5f67e49002234f7a7e55d
#
_entry.id   db5296d0a1d5f67e49002234f7a7e55d
#
_cell.length_a   1.000
_cell.length_b   1.000
_cell.length_c   1.000
_cell.angle_alpha   90.00
_cell.angle_beta   90.00
_cell.angle_gamma   90.00
#
_symmetry.space_group_name_H-M   'P 1'
#
loop_
_entity.id
_entity.type
_entity.pdbx_description
1 polymer ?
#
loop_
_entity_poly.entity_id
_entity_poly.type
_entity_poly.pdbx_seq_one_letter_code
_entity_poly.pdbx_strand_id
1 'polypeptide(L)'
;NINNIFLMALTKLNKSIIDCRQCDRLVNFREKIATEKRKQYLHEDYWGKPITGYGDEKAKLLMVGLAPAAHGGNRTGRVFTGDRSADFLFKCLFEAGFCNQPISINKTDGLILNNLYLTTALKCVPPGDKPTPLELKTCFNYFKQEIDLLKNVKIIVALGKIAFDACIQFYKTTYLLKNKNYVFAHSAKYHLPDKKILIGCYHPSPR
;
A
#
# COMPACT_ATOMS: atom_id res chain seq x y z
N ASN A 1 -20.49 -18.08 -8.83
CA ASN A 1 -19.96 -18.10 -7.47
C ASN A 1 -19.35 -16.69 -7.17
N ILE A 2 -19.93 -15.94 -6.25
CA ILE A 2 -19.59 -14.53 -5.96
C ILE A 2 -18.09 -14.35 -5.67
N ASN A 3 -17.47 -15.33 -5.01
CA ASN A 3 -16.03 -15.31 -4.71
C ASN A 3 -15.15 -15.32 -5.99
N ASN A 4 -15.54 -16.04 -7.05
CA ASN A 4 -14.78 -16.05 -8.30
C ASN A 4 -14.86 -14.71 -9.05
N ILE A 5 -16.02 -14.06 -9.04
CA ILE A 5 -16.20 -12.75 -9.68
C ILE A 5 -15.32 -11.71 -9.01
N PHE A 6 -15.22 -11.79 -7.70
CA PHE A 6 -14.43 -10.88 -6.87
C PHE A 6 -12.93 -11.04 -7.11
N LEU A 7 -12.44 -12.28 -7.08
CA LEU A 7 -11.04 -12.61 -7.39
C LEU A 7 -10.66 -12.15 -8.80
N MET A 8 -11.53 -12.37 -9.78
CA MET A 8 -11.33 -11.88 -11.15
C MET A 8 -11.26 -10.35 -11.23
N ALA A 9 -12.08 -9.63 -10.44
CA ALA A 9 -12.09 -8.17 -10.42
C ALA A 9 -10.79 -7.61 -9.82
N LEU A 10 -10.28 -8.16 -8.73
CA LEU A 10 -9.01 -7.74 -8.13
C LEU A 10 -7.82 -8.08 -9.04
N THR A 11 -7.82 -9.24 -9.67
CA THR A 11 -6.81 -9.63 -10.67
C THR A 11 -6.79 -8.66 -11.86
N LYS A 12 -7.96 -8.28 -12.38
CA LYS A 12 -8.09 -7.31 -13.46
C LYS A 12 -7.57 -5.92 -13.03
N LEU A 13 -7.93 -5.48 -11.83
CA LEU A 13 -7.44 -4.23 -11.27
C LEU A 13 -5.92 -4.26 -11.11
N ASN A 14 -5.35 -5.33 -10.56
CA ASN A 14 -3.91 -5.49 -10.40
C ASN A 14 -3.16 -5.42 -11.73
N LYS A 15 -3.68 -6.05 -12.78
CA LYS A 15 -3.11 -5.92 -14.14
C LYS A 15 -3.15 -4.47 -14.63
N SER A 16 -4.27 -3.78 -14.49
CA SER A 16 -4.40 -2.37 -14.85
C SER A 16 -3.44 -1.46 -14.08
N ILE A 17 -3.19 -1.75 -12.79
CA ILE A 17 -2.20 -1.03 -11.99
C ILE A 17 -0.78 -1.27 -12.54
N ILE A 18 -0.40 -2.52 -12.77
CA ILE A 18 0.95 -2.89 -13.25
C ILE A 18 1.27 -2.24 -14.59
N ASP A 19 0.29 -2.13 -15.47
CA ASP A 19 0.44 -1.57 -16.82
C ASP A 19 0.34 -0.03 -16.84
N CYS A 20 0.10 0.63 -15.71
CA CYS A 20 -0.14 2.07 -15.61
C CYS A 20 1.12 2.89 -15.92
N ARG A 21 0.95 3.93 -16.78
CA ARG A 21 1.97 4.92 -17.15
C ARG A 21 1.47 6.37 -17.13
N GLN A 22 0.46 6.69 -16.31
CA GLN A 22 -0.24 7.98 -16.34
C GLN A 22 0.56 9.16 -15.76
N CYS A 23 1.63 8.91 -15.00
CA CYS A 23 2.41 9.94 -14.32
C CYS A 23 3.86 9.91 -14.82
N ASP A 24 4.21 10.73 -15.82
CA ASP A 24 5.53 10.71 -16.47
C ASP A 24 6.69 10.83 -15.46
N ARG A 25 6.58 11.74 -14.48
CA ARG A 25 7.61 11.90 -13.45
C ARG A 25 7.85 10.62 -12.64
N LEU A 26 6.78 9.92 -12.28
CA LEU A 26 6.87 8.67 -11.52
C LEU A 26 7.35 7.51 -12.41
N VAL A 27 6.90 7.44 -13.65
CA VAL A 27 7.36 6.45 -14.63
C VAL A 27 8.87 6.59 -14.85
N ASN A 28 9.32 7.79 -15.17
CA ASN A 28 10.73 8.08 -15.41
C ASN A 28 11.57 7.76 -14.16
N PHE A 29 11.10 8.14 -12.98
CA PHE A 29 11.85 7.91 -11.74
C PHE A 29 11.95 6.43 -11.39
N ARG A 30 10.83 5.67 -11.40
CA ARG A 30 10.86 4.24 -11.06
C ARG A 30 11.70 3.42 -12.03
N GLU A 31 11.67 3.75 -13.34
CA GLU A 31 12.44 3.08 -14.37
C GLU A 31 13.93 3.46 -14.29
N LYS A 32 14.25 4.74 -14.02
CA LYS A 32 15.61 5.18 -13.73
C LYS A 32 16.20 4.41 -12.55
N ILE A 33 15.50 4.34 -11.42
CA ILE A 33 15.95 3.56 -10.25
C ILE A 33 16.15 2.07 -10.59
N ALA A 34 15.30 1.49 -11.42
CA ALA A 34 15.41 0.10 -11.84
C ALA A 34 16.63 -0.16 -12.76
N THR A 35 17.05 0.84 -13.53
CA THR A 35 18.22 0.79 -14.39
C THR A 35 19.51 1.06 -13.64
N GLU A 36 19.56 2.15 -12.86
CA GLU A 36 20.76 2.58 -12.13
C GLU A 36 21.07 1.68 -10.95
N LYS A 37 20.04 1.12 -10.31
CA LYS A 37 20.10 0.21 -9.16
C LYS A 37 20.90 0.83 -7.99
N ARG A 38 20.89 0.17 -6.86
CA ARG A 38 21.79 0.48 -5.73
C ARG A 38 22.97 -0.49 -5.76
N LYS A 39 24.17 -0.03 -5.42
CA LYS A 39 25.41 -0.81 -5.47
C LYS A 39 25.27 -2.23 -4.90
N GLN A 40 24.60 -2.38 -3.78
CA GLN A 40 24.40 -3.70 -3.13
C GLN A 40 23.40 -4.62 -3.86
N TYR A 41 22.64 -4.10 -4.83
CA TYR A 41 21.61 -4.82 -5.58
C TYR A 41 21.87 -4.84 -7.10
N LEU A 42 23.10 -4.59 -7.55
CA LEU A 42 23.44 -4.53 -8.98
C LEU A 42 23.12 -5.84 -9.73
N HIS A 43 23.18 -6.97 -9.04
CA HIS A 43 22.92 -8.30 -9.60
C HIS A 43 21.44 -8.71 -9.53
N GLU A 44 20.57 -7.88 -8.95
CA GLU A 44 19.14 -8.17 -8.87
C GLU A 44 18.38 -7.51 -10.03
N ASP A 45 17.34 -8.19 -10.50
CA ASP A 45 16.38 -7.60 -11.43
C ASP A 45 15.34 -6.81 -10.68
N TYR A 46 15.35 -5.49 -10.89
CA TYR A 46 14.35 -4.62 -10.32
C TYR A 46 13.02 -4.74 -11.05
N TRP A 47 11.94 -4.74 -10.28
CA TRP A 47 10.58 -4.74 -10.82
C TRP A 47 10.28 -3.52 -11.69
N GLY A 48 10.60 -2.30 -11.23
CA GLY A 48 10.50 -1.04 -11.98
C GLY A 48 9.11 -0.66 -12.49
N LYS A 49 8.05 -1.33 -12.05
CA LYS A 49 6.66 -1.12 -12.44
C LYS A 49 5.80 -0.69 -11.24
N PRO A 50 4.56 -0.23 -11.43
CA PRO A 50 3.65 0.03 -10.33
C PRO A 50 3.46 -1.20 -9.44
N ILE A 51 3.20 -0.96 -8.16
CA ILE A 51 3.02 -2.00 -7.14
C ILE A 51 1.54 -2.14 -6.79
N THR A 52 1.06 -3.36 -6.79
CA THR A 52 -0.27 -3.72 -6.31
C THR A 52 -0.26 -3.92 -4.79
N GLY A 53 -1.43 -3.89 -4.17
CA GLY A 53 -1.59 -4.48 -2.85
C GLY A 53 -1.43 -6.00 -2.90
N TYR A 54 -1.28 -6.60 -1.73
CA TYR A 54 -1.23 -8.05 -1.58
C TYR A 54 -1.67 -8.50 -0.18
N GLY A 55 -2.00 -9.76 -0.04
CA GLY A 55 -2.37 -10.38 1.21
C GLY A 55 -3.66 -11.20 1.12
N ASP A 56 -4.34 -11.34 2.24
CA ASP A 56 -5.62 -12.05 2.31
C ASP A 56 -6.76 -11.16 1.76
N GLU A 57 -7.34 -11.55 0.64
CA GLU A 57 -8.44 -10.81 0.01
C GLU A 57 -9.73 -10.78 0.87
N LYS A 58 -9.83 -11.66 1.85
CA LYS A 58 -10.91 -11.70 2.84
C LYS A 58 -10.56 -11.02 4.15
N ALA A 59 -9.43 -10.32 4.18
CA ALA A 59 -8.90 -9.68 5.37
C ALA A 59 -9.91 -8.73 6.04
N LYS A 60 -9.90 -8.74 7.37
CA LYS A 60 -10.60 -7.75 8.19
C LYS A 60 -9.73 -6.54 8.51
N LEU A 61 -8.41 -6.67 8.36
CA LEU A 61 -7.43 -5.60 8.57
C LEU A 61 -6.82 -5.18 7.24
N LEU A 62 -6.89 -3.88 6.94
CA LEU A 62 -6.20 -3.24 5.82
C LEU A 62 -5.13 -2.31 6.38
N MET A 63 -3.89 -2.46 5.94
CA MET A 63 -2.83 -1.47 6.19
C MET A 63 -2.50 -0.71 4.92
N VAL A 64 -2.40 0.61 5.04
CA VAL A 64 -2.17 1.52 3.93
C VAL A 64 -0.89 2.32 4.17
N GLY A 65 0.07 2.20 3.28
CA GLY A 65 1.26 3.05 3.25
C GLY A 65 1.17 4.20 2.24
N LEU A 66 2.21 5.01 2.17
CA LEU A 66 2.30 6.09 1.19
C LEU A 66 2.48 5.55 -0.23
N ALA A 67 3.60 4.86 -0.46
CA ALA A 67 4.09 4.42 -1.76
C ALA A 67 5.14 3.31 -1.59
N PRO A 68 5.50 2.57 -2.66
CA PRO A 68 6.65 1.68 -2.61
C PRO A 68 7.96 2.45 -2.42
N ALA A 69 8.90 1.87 -1.66
CA ALA A 69 10.26 2.40 -1.52
C ALA A 69 11.09 2.10 -2.77
N ALA A 70 12.05 2.99 -3.09
CA ALA A 70 12.89 2.91 -4.30
C ALA A 70 13.67 1.58 -4.41
N HIS A 71 14.28 1.14 -3.32
CA HIS A 71 15.06 -0.09 -3.25
C HIS A 71 14.37 -1.21 -2.43
N GLY A 72 13.12 -0.98 -2.02
CA GLY A 72 12.20 -1.94 -1.44
C GLY A 72 11.19 -2.43 -2.47
N GLY A 73 9.96 -1.92 -2.42
CA GLY A 73 8.88 -2.33 -3.32
C GLY A 73 9.17 -2.14 -4.81
N ASN A 74 9.80 -1.02 -5.21
CA ASN A 74 10.18 -0.79 -6.62
C ASN A 74 11.25 -1.78 -7.12
N ARG A 75 12.07 -2.34 -6.23
CA ARG A 75 13.01 -3.41 -6.53
C ARG A 75 12.32 -4.77 -6.55
N THR A 76 11.62 -5.12 -5.49
CA THR A 76 11.11 -6.47 -5.25
C THR A 76 9.77 -6.77 -5.93
N GLY A 77 9.02 -5.74 -6.31
CA GLY A 77 7.67 -5.85 -6.87
C GLY A 77 6.58 -6.20 -5.85
N ARG A 78 6.86 -6.09 -4.54
CA ARG A 78 5.90 -6.28 -3.45
C ARG A 78 6.03 -5.15 -2.44
N VAL A 79 4.90 -4.55 -2.05
CA VAL A 79 4.89 -3.45 -1.06
C VAL A 79 5.43 -3.92 0.29
N PHE A 80 6.08 -3.05 1.05
CA PHE A 80 6.73 -3.36 2.33
C PHE A 80 7.63 -4.60 2.26
N THR A 81 8.54 -4.64 1.30
CA THR A 81 9.40 -5.81 1.06
C THR A 81 10.82 -5.37 0.73
N GLY A 82 11.81 -5.95 1.41
CA GLY A 82 13.22 -5.77 1.13
C GLY A 82 13.82 -4.42 1.53
N ASP A 83 13.28 -3.77 2.53
CA ASP A 83 13.82 -2.54 3.13
C ASP A 83 13.64 -2.53 4.66
N ARG A 84 14.31 -1.59 5.34
CA ARG A 84 14.31 -1.50 6.81
C ARG A 84 12.91 -1.27 7.41
N SER A 85 12.02 -0.60 6.69
CA SER A 85 10.63 -0.39 7.15
C SER A 85 9.88 -1.71 7.15
N ALA A 86 10.13 -2.55 6.13
CA ALA A 86 9.60 -3.91 6.06
C ALA A 86 10.10 -4.77 7.21
N ASP A 87 11.40 -4.73 7.51
CA ASP A 87 12.00 -5.53 8.59
C ASP A 87 11.32 -5.25 9.94
N PHE A 88 11.11 -3.97 10.26
CA PHE A 88 10.42 -3.60 11.49
C PHE A 88 8.92 -4.00 11.46
N LEU A 89 8.23 -3.69 10.36
CA LEU A 89 6.80 -3.95 10.23
C LEU A 89 6.50 -5.45 10.34
N PHE A 90 7.24 -6.29 9.62
CA PHE A 90 6.98 -7.74 9.59
C PHE A 90 7.33 -8.44 10.89
N LYS A 91 8.32 -7.95 11.62
CA LYS A 91 8.58 -8.42 12.99
C LYS A 91 7.35 -8.21 13.88
N CYS A 92 6.79 -7.00 13.88
CA CYS A 92 5.58 -6.70 14.65
C CYS A 92 4.36 -7.51 14.18
N LEU A 93 4.19 -7.67 12.86
CA LEU A 93 3.07 -8.43 12.29
C LEU A 93 3.16 -9.92 12.63
N PHE A 94 4.37 -10.48 12.64
CA PHE A 94 4.61 -11.86 13.02
C PHE A 94 4.30 -12.10 14.51
N GLU A 95 4.80 -11.22 15.39
CA GLU A 95 4.50 -11.27 16.82
C GLU A 95 2.99 -11.14 17.11
N ALA A 96 2.27 -10.38 16.28
CA ALA A 96 0.82 -10.21 16.36
C ALA A 96 0.00 -11.30 15.64
N GLY A 97 0.64 -12.29 15.01
CA GLY A 97 -0.03 -13.41 14.34
C GLY A 97 -0.62 -13.11 12.96
N PHE A 98 -0.24 -11.98 12.34
CA PHE A 98 -0.75 -11.57 11.02
C PHE A 98 0.07 -12.10 9.84
N CYS A 99 1.18 -12.79 10.07
CA CYS A 99 1.95 -13.46 9.02
C CYS A 99 2.70 -14.67 9.55
N ASN A 100 3.16 -15.52 8.62
CA ASN A 100 3.82 -16.79 8.92
C ASN A 100 5.33 -16.66 9.18
N GLN A 101 5.93 -15.48 8.88
CA GLN A 101 7.36 -15.23 9.06
C GLN A 101 7.64 -13.76 9.37
N PRO A 102 8.73 -13.44 10.14
CA PRO A 102 9.03 -12.08 10.58
C PRO A 102 9.80 -11.25 9.55
N ILE A 103 9.95 -11.72 8.32
CA ILE A 103 10.73 -11.09 7.26
C ILE A 103 9.96 -11.06 5.95
N SER A 104 10.25 -10.03 5.12
CA SER A 104 9.70 -9.87 3.77
C SER A 104 10.82 -9.46 2.82
N ILE A 105 11.38 -10.40 2.08
CA ILE A 105 12.60 -10.22 1.29
C ILE A 105 12.29 -10.01 -0.20
N ASN A 106 11.42 -10.85 -0.76
CA ASN A 106 11.03 -10.82 -2.18
C ASN A 106 9.64 -11.45 -2.39
N LYS A 107 9.15 -11.49 -3.63
CA LYS A 107 7.83 -12.03 -3.97
C LYS A 107 7.67 -13.54 -3.74
N THR A 108 8.76 -14.30 -3.71
CA THR A 108 8.75 -15.76 -3.67
C THR A 108 9.34 -16.32 -2.37
N ASP A 109 9.44 -15.49 -1.33
CA ASP A 109 10.00 -15.83 -0.03
C ASP A 109 9.09 -16.68 0.88
N GLY A 110 7.92 -17.08 0.40
CA GLY A 110 6.98 -17.88 1.17
C GLY A 110 6.13 -17.12 2.19
N LEU A 111 6.21 -15.78 2.20
CA LEU A 111 5.41 -14.95 3.11
C LEU A 111 3.90 -15.09 2.81
N ILE A 112 3.15 -15.42 3.85
CA ILE A 112 1.68 -15.49 3.83
C ILE A 112 1.14 -14.53 4.87
N LEU A 113 0.20 -13.68 4.47
CA LEU A 113 -0.53 -12.79 5.38
C LEU A 113 -1.85 -13.44 5.81
N ASN A 114 -2.13 -13.40 7.11
CA ASN A 114 -3.34 -13.93 7.70
C ASN A 114 -4.27 -12.79 8.11
N ASN A 115 -5.48 -12.74 7.54
CA ASN A 115 -6.49 -11.74 7.88
C ASN A 115 -5.99 -10.27 7.72
N LEU A 116 -4.98 -10.07 6.89
CA LEU A 116 -4.32 -8.79 6.62
C LEU A 116 -4.14 -8.59 5.12
N TYR A 117 -4.45 -7.39 4.64
CA TYR A 117 -4.11 -6.91 3.30
C TYR A 117 -3.27 -5.64 3.39
N LEU A 118 -2.20 -5.56 2.62
CA LEU A 118 -1.28 -4.42 2.57
C LEU A 118 -1.40 -3.70 1.23
N THR A 119 -1.50 -2.38 1.26
CA THR A 119 -1.49 -1.56 0.04
C THR A 119 -0.87 -0.19 0.27
N THR A 120 -0.82 0.64 -0.77
CA THR A 120 -0.31 2.00 -0.74
C THR A 120 -1.25 2.97 -1.45
N ALA A 121 -1.30 4.21 -0.98
CA ALA A 121 -2.08 5.28 -1.59
C ALA A 121 -1.59 5.62 -3.01
N LEU A 122 -0.28 5.55 -3.24
CA LEU A 122 0.37 5.74 -4.52
C LEU A 122 1.05 4.44 -4.97
N LYS A 123 0.86 4.03 -6.23
CA LYS A 123 1.34 2.73 -6.74
C LYS A 123 2.77 2.77 -7.31
N CYS A 124 3.36 3.93 -7.43
CA CYS A 124 4.74 4.14 -7.90
C CYS A 124 5.56 4.88 -6.86
N VAL A 125 6.87 4.60 -6.82
CA VAL A 125 7.79 5.33 -5.96
C VAL A 125 7.93 6.79 -6.41
N PRO A 126 7.70 7.78 -5.55
CA PRO A 126 7.94 9.18 -5.87
C PRO A 126 9.38 9.60 -5.52
N PRO A 127 10.00 10.53 -6.26
CA PRO A 127 11.30 11.10 -5.90
C PRO A 127 11.29 11.69 -4.48
N GLY A 128 12.26 11.24 -3.65
CA GLY A 128 12.43 11.72 -2.28
C GLY A 128 11.23 11.44 -1.36
N ASP A 129 10.44 10.42 -1.66
CA ASP A 129 9.21 10.06 -0.94
C ASP A 129 8.16 11.19 -0.90
N LYS A 130 8.23 12.11 -1.89
CA LYS A 130 7.37 13.30 -1.99
C LYS A 130 6.50 13.25 -3.25
N PRO A 131 5.29 12.68 -3.18
CA PRO A 131 4.34 12.73 -4.29
C PRO A 131 3.80 14.15 -4.47
N THR A 132 3.46 14.50 -5.71
CA THR A 132 2.69 15.72 -5.98
C THR A 132 1.19 15.48 -5.72
N PRO A 133 0.41 16.57 -5.47
CA PRO A 133 -1.05 16.45 -5.36
C PRO A 133 -1.70 15.85 -6.61
N LEU A 134 -1.18 16.16 -7.79
CA LEU A 134 -1.69 15.61 -9.06
C LEU A 134 -1.46 14.10 -9.15
N GLU A 135 -0.29 13.61 -8.76
CA GLU A 135 0.01 12.16 -8.76
C GLU A 135 -0.87 11.40 -7.79
N LEU A 136 -1.09 11.93 -6.59
CA LEU A 136 -2.03 11.36 -5.63
C LEU A 136 -3.46 11.32 -6.19
N LYS A 137 -3.92 12.41 -6.82
CA LYS A 137 -5.24 12.49 -7.46
C LYS A 137 -5.38 11.50 -8.61
N THR A 138 -4.38 11.39 -9.47
CA THR A 138 -4.37 10.47 -10.62
C THR A 138 -4.41 9.00 -10.16
N CYS A 139 -3.60 8.66 -9.13
CA CYS A 139 -3.51 7.30 -8.60
C CYS A 139 -4.70 6.91 -7.72
N PHE A 140 -5.46 7.89 -7.22
CA PHE A 140 -6.55 7.67 -6.26
C PHE A 140 -7.64 6.73 -6.78
N ASN A 141 -7.89 6.70 -8.09
CA ASN A 141 -8.89 5.80 -8.66
C ASN A 141 -8.53 4.32 -8.45
N TYR A 142 -7.27 3.95 -8.55
CA TYR A 142 -6.80 2.59 -8.24
C TYR A 142 -6.96 2.26 -6.76
N PHE A 143 -6.56 3.18 -5.89
CA PHE A 143 -6.71 3.04 -4.45
C PHE A 143 -8.18 2.88 -4.05
N LYS A 144 -9.07 3.70 -4.63
CA LYS A 144 -10.51 3.62 -4.39
C LYS A 144 -11.09 2.26 -4.80
N GLN A 145 -10.79 1.80 -6.02
CA GLN A 145 -11.26 0.51 -6.52
C GLN A 145 -10.77 -0.65 -5.63
N GLU A 146 -9.52 -0.60 -5.17
CA GLU A 146 -8.95 -1.63 -4.31
C GLU A 146 -9.68 -1.70 -2.96
N ILE A 147 -9.94 -0.55 -2.31
CA ILE A 147 -10.74 -0.51 -1.06
C ILE A 147 -12.18 -0.99 -1.31
N ASP A 148 -12.79 -0.58 -2.41
CA ASP A 148 -14.15 -1.00 -2.77
C ASP A 148 -14.25 -2.53 -2.99
N LEU A 149 -13.17 -3.14 -3.42
CA LEU A 149 -13.08 -4.60 -3.56
C LEU A 149 -12.86 -5.33 -2.22
N LEU A 150 -12.25 -4.77 -1.22
CA LEU A 150 -11.94 -5.40 0.07
C LEU A 150 -13.14 -5.33 1.05
N LYS A 151 -14.21 -6.06 0.74
CA LYS A 151 -15.52 -5.95 1.42
C LYS A 151 -15.51 -6.36 2.90
N ASN A 152 -14.58 -7.23 3.31
CA ASN A 152 -14.54 -7.77 4.68
C ASN A 152 -13.79 -6.87 5.66
N VAL A 153 -13.07 -5.87 5.16
CA VAL A 153 -12.30 -4.94 5.99
C VAL A 153 -13.18 -4.29 7.06
N LYS A 154 -12.72 -4.33 8.30
CA LYS A 154 -13.33 -3.72 9.48
C LYS A 154 -12.44 -2.62 10.07
N ILE A 155 -11.12 -2.79 9.95
CA ILE A 155 -10.12 -1.88 10.51
C ILE A 155 -9.18 -1.47 9.37
N ILE A 156 -8.89 -0.17 9.30
CA ILE A 156 -7.90 0.41 8.39
C ILE A 156 -6.82 1.06 9.25
N VAL A 157 -5.58 0.65 9.07
CA VAL A 157 -4.42 1.30 9.69
C VAL A 157 -3.66 2.08 8.63
N ALA A 158 -3.61 3.39 8.78
CA ALA A 158 -2.90 4.28 7.88
C ALA A 158 -1.51 4.60 8.44
N LEU A 159 -0.47 4.17 7.71
CA LEU A 159 0.93 4.33 8.07
C LEU A 159 1.46 5.67 7.52
N GLY A 160 1.33 6.71 8.31
CA GLY A 160 1.73 8.08 8.00
C GLY A 160 0.57 8.96 7.50
N LYS A 161 0.83 10.28 7.52
CA LYS A 161 -0.21 11.29 7.22
C LYS A 161 -0.79 11.17 5.81
N ILE A 162 0.03 10.94 4.79
CA ILE A 162 -0.46 10.87 3.39
C ILE A 162 -1.37 9.66 3.20
N ALA A 163 -1.02 8.52 3.79
CA ALA A 163 -1.88 7.33 3.77
C ALA A 163 -3.21 7.57 4.50
N PHE A 164 -3.16 8.26 5.64
CA PHE A 164 -4.35 8.66 6.39
C PHE A 164 -5.24 9.60 5.57
N ASP A 165 -4.66 10.63 4.97
CA ASP A 165 -5.39 11.59 4.14
C ASP A 165 -6.03 10.92 2.91
N ALA A 166 -5.35 9.92 2.31
CA ALA A 166 -5.93 9.13 1.22
C ALA A 166 -7.15 8.30 1.66
N CYS A 167 -7.10 7.71 2.86
CA CYS A 167 -8.25 7.02 3.44
C CYS A 167 -9.40 7.99 3.68
N ILE A 168 -9.15 9.17 4.27
CA ILE A 168 -10.17 10.19 4.48
C ILE A 168 -10.75 10.68 3.14
N GLN A 169 -9.91 10.86 2.12
CA GLN A 169 -10.38 11.25 0.78
C GLN A 169 -11.32 10.19 0.18
N PHE A 170 -11.04 8.91 0.38
CA PHE A 170 -11.96 7.83 -0.02
C PHE A 170 -13.35 8.01 0.63
N TYR A 171 -13.40 8.27 1.93
CA TYR A 171 -14.65 8.46 2.65
C TYR A 171 -15.36 9.76 2.28
N LYS A 172 -14.62 10.82 1.98
CA LYS A 172 -15.21 12.09 1.49
C LYS A 172 -15.92 11.90 0.14
N THR A 173 -15.31 11.14 -0.76
CA THR A 173 -15.88 10.93 -2.10
C THR A 173 -16.98 9.88 -2.15
N THR A 174 -16.90 8.85 -1.31
CA THR A 174 -17.83 7.71 -1.35
C THR A 174 -19.02 7.90 -0.43
N TYR A 175 -18.81 8.54 0.74
CA TYR A 175 -19.83 8.67 1.79
C TYR A 175 -20.22 10.12 2.07
N LEU A 176 -19.81 11.08 1.23
CA LEU A 176 -20.04 12.51 1.41
C LEU A 176 -19.64 13.00 2.81
N LEU A 177 -18.54 12.50 3.33
CA LEU A 177 -18.06 12.80 4.68
C LEU A 177 -17.85 14.31 4.85
N LYS A 178 -18.70 14.96 5.61
CA LYS A 178 -18.55 16.37 5.99
C LYS A 178 -17.58 16.43 7.17
N ASN A 179 -16.29 16.86 6.95
CA ASN A 179 -15.48 16.82 8.09
C ASN A 179 -14.21 17.55 8.31
N LYS A 180 -14.17 18.32 9.33
CA LYS A 180 -12.98 18.98 9.90
C LYS A 180 -12.29 18.20 11.05
N ASN A 181 -12.83 17.08 11.49
CA ASN A 181 -12.44 16.41 12.75
C ASN A 181 -11.52 15.19 12.61
N TYR A 182 -11.14 14.80 11.39
CA TYR A 182 -10.19 13.69 11.17
C TYR A 182 -8.78 14.24 11.06
N VAL A 183 -8.06 14.26 12.18
CA VAL A 183 -6.69 14.75 12.26
C VAL A 183 -5.75 13.56 12.42
N PHE A 184 -4.72 13.49 11.57
CA PHE A 184 -3.71 12.46 11.70
C PHE A 184 -2.92 12.62 13.00
N ALA A 185 -2.91 11.58 13.82
CA ALA A 185 -2.00 11.41 14.94
C ALA A 185 -1.73 9.92 15.16
N HIS A 186 -0.60 9.60 15.80
CA HIS A 186 -0.30 8.21 16.17
C HIS A 186 -1.33 7.71 17.18
N SER A 187 -1.84 6.50 16.94
CA SER A 187 -2.90 5.86 17.72
C SER A 187 -4.26 6.58 17.70
N ALA A 188 -4.41 7.67 16.91
CA ALA A 188 -5.71 8.28 16.72
C ALA A 188 -6.69 7.31 16.06
N LYS A 189 -7.88 7.19 16.64
CA LYS A 189 -8.90 6.20 16.23
C LYS A 189 -10.20 6.91 15.89
N TYR A 190 -10.73 6.60 14.72
CA TYR A 190 -11.95 7.20 14.19
C TYR A 190 -12.95 6.14 13.74
N HIS A 191 -14.22 6.32 14.13
CA HIS A 191 -15.33 5.57 13.56
C HIS A 191 -15.75 6.19 12.23
N LEU A 192 -15.85 5.37 11.20
CA LEU A 192 -16.19 5.77 9.85
C LEU A 192 -17.67 5.51 9.54
N PRO A 193 -18.27 6.16 8.52
CA PRO A 193 -19.70 6.03 8.21
C PRO A 193 -20.19 4.60 7.95
N ASP A 194 -19.33 3.75 7.41
CA ASP A 194 -19.63 2.34 7.13
C ASP A 194 -19.29 1.38 8.29
N LYS A 195 -19.18 1.93 9.50
CA LYS A 195 -18.87 1.23 10.76
C LYS A 195 -17.44 0.65 10.84
N LYS A 196 -16.58 0.95 9.88
CA LYS A 196 -15.16 0.62 9.99
C LYS A 196 -14.45 1.56 10.96
N ILE A 197 -13.25 1.16 11.37
CA ILE A 197 -12.38 1.95 12.24
C ILE A 197 -11.15 2.33 11.43
N LEU A 198 -10.83 3.64 11.40
CA LEU A 198 -9.56 4.14 10.88
C LEU A 198 -8.62 4.44 12.05
N ILE A 199 -7.40 3.92 11.98
CA ILE A 199 -6.34 4.16 12.97
C ILE A 199 -5.17 4.83 12.26
N GLY A 200 -4.73 5.98 12.79
CA GLY A 200 -3.49 6.62 12.38
C GLY A 200 -2.28 5.96 13.08
N CYS A 201 -1.23 5.69 12.34
CA CYS A 201 0.03 5.16 12.88
C CYS A 201 1.21 5.89 12.23
N TYR A 202 2.27 6.18 12.99
CA TYR A 202 3.50 6.66 12.39
C TYR A 202 4.06 5.61 11.43
N HIS A 203 4.76 6.08 10.40
CA HIS A 203 5.39 5.19 9.44
C HIS A 203 6.48 4.37 10.15
N PRO A 204 6.57 3.05 9.90
CA PRO A 204 7.55 2.15 10.53
C PRO A 204 8.96 2.32 9.96
N SER A 205 9.43 3.56 9.77
CA SER A 205 10.79 3.84 9.33
C SER A 205 11.73 3.96 10.53
N PRO A 206 12.90 3.31 10.49
CA PRO A 206 13.94 3.56 11.49
C PRO A 206 14.40 5.01 11.35
N ARG A 207 14.30 5.78 12.40
CA ARG A 207 14.91 7.10 12.56
C ARG A 207 16.11 7.01 13.47
#